data_62d9ca867f5616db4b22c346c15a2808
#
_entry.id   62d9ca867f5616db4b22c346c15a2808
#
_cell.length_a   1.000
_cell.length_b   1.000
_cell.length_c   1.000
_cell.angle_alpha   90.00
_cell.angle_beta   90.00
_cell.angle_gamma   90.00
#
_symmetry.space_group_name_H-M   'P 1'
#
loop_
_entity.id
_entity.type
_entity.pdbx_description
1 polymer ?
#
loop_
_entity_poly.entity_id
_entity_poly.type
_entity_poly.pdbx_seq_one_letter_code
_entity_poly.pdbx_strand_id
1 'polypeptide(L)'
;MEFGVRHYPQLEIDLDKLEDNLRALKSRMDASGIRLAGVVKGFNGLPQAARIYEKAEYSSIASSRLEQLHHLRMNGIAVPLMLIRIPMLSEVEETARWTDISLHSEPEVLRAMERAVKAAAGKRRHKVILMVDLGDLREGFWDQDELVQTALEVEREMPHLELAGVGTNLGCYGTVQATPEKMNQLVAAAERVEAAIGRKLDIISGGASSSIHMVLDGTMPPRINHLRVGEGILFGRIWGCDMDFMHKHIFTLRAEVIESKVKPSYPVGELSVDAFGRTRTYVDRGRRRRALLAMGRVD
;
A
#
# COMPACT_ATOMS: atom_id res chain seq x y z
N MET A 1 10.79 8.10 -32.17
CA MET A 1 10.04 9.24 -32.77
C MET A 1 9.51 10.04 -31.59
N GLU A 2 10.13 11.14 -31.25
CA GLU A 2 9.57 12.12 -30.32
C GLU A 2 8.40 12.79 -31.03
N PHE A 3 7.19 12.42 -30.67
CA PHE A 3 6.03 13.23 -31.03
C PHE A 3 6.10 14.47 -30.16
N GLY A 4 6.48 15.61 -30.73
CA GLY A 4 6.50 16.92 -30.07
C GLY A 4 5.11 17.47 -29.74
N VAL A 5 4.13 16.61 -29.61
CA VAL A 5 2.75 16.90 -29.25
C VAL A 5 2.53 16.48 -27.79
N ARG A 6 2.17 17.42 -26.93
CA ARG A 6 1.71 17.09 -25.57
C ARG A 6 0.42 16.28 -25.67
N HIS A 7 0.42 15.08 -25.10
CA HIS A 7 -0.78 14.25 -25.03
C HIS A 7 -1.52 14.54 -23.73
N TYR A 8 -2.81 14.82 -23.81
CA TYR A 8 -3.70 15.01 -22.67
C TYR A 8 -4.74 13.86 -22.61
N PRO A 9 -5.23 13.48 -21.42
CA PRO A 9 -4.87 13.99 -20.11
C PRO A 9 -3.45 13.58 -19.69
N GLN A 10 -2.79 14.38 -18.85
CA GLN A 10 -1.43 14.15 -18.35
C GLN A 10 -1.41 14.28 -16.83
N LEU A 11 -0.89 13.26 -16.14
CA LEU A 11 -0.60 13.30 -14.70
C LEU A 11 0.87 13.68 -14.50
N GLU A 12 1.11 14.83 -13.90
CA GLU A 12 2.44 15.28 -13.50
C GLU A 12 2.69 14.91 -12.03
N ILE A 13 3.88 14.43 -11.72
CA ILE A 13 4.33 14.12 -10.37
C ILE A 13 5.50 15.04 -10.05
N ASP A 14 5.35 15.87 -9.02
CA ASP A 14 6.40 16.73 -8.49
C ASP A 14 7.34 15.87 -7.62
N LEU A 15 8.48 15.50 -8.19
CA LEU A 15 9.43 14.60 -7.55
C LEU A 15 10.15 15.25 -6.37
N ASP A 16 10.34 16.56 -6.37
CA ASP A 16 10.99 17.28 -5.27
C ASP A 16 10.07 17.28 -4.03
N LYS A 17 8.78 17.59 -4.21
CA LYS A 17 7.80 17.48 -3.12
C LYS A 17 7.61 16.05 -2.63
N LEU A 18 7.71 15.07 -3.52
CA LEU A 18 7.67 13.67 -3.12
C LEU A 18 8.88 13.32 -2.23
N GLU A 19 10.09 13.76 -2.61
CA GLU A 19 11.30 13.55 -1.82
C GLU A 19 11.21 14.23 -0.45
N ASP A 20 10.74 15.46 -0.40
CA ASP A 20 10.53 16.18 0.86
C ASP A 20 9.57 15.45 1.79
N ASN A 21 8.43 14.96 1.25
CA ASN A 21 7.47 14.19 2.03
C ASN A 21 8.05 12.88 2.57
N LEU A 22 8.79 12.17 1.73
CA LEU A 22 9.45 10.93 2.13
C LEU A 22 10.42 11.15 3.29
N ARG A 23 11.28 12.17 3.20
CA ARG A 23 12.25 12.53 4.23
C ARG A 23 11.58 13.01 5.52
N ALA A 24 10.56 13.89 5.38
CA ALA A 24 9.86 14.46 6.53
C ALA A 24 9.11 13.40 7.35
N LEU A 25 8.46 12.43 6.67
CA LEU A 25 7.78 11.33 7.34
C LEU A 25 8.80 10.35 7.95
N LYS A 26 9.81 9.94 7.17
CA LYS A 26 10.83 8.99 7.64
C LYS A 26 11.50 9.48 8.93
N SER A 27 11.93 10.74 8.97
CA SER A 27 12.57 11.31 10.16
C SER A 27 11.72 11.16 11.43
N ARG A 28 10.41 11.34 11.32
CA ARG A 28 9.48 11.18 12.47
C ARG A 28 9.28 9.73 12.85
N MET A 29 9.19 8.85 11.87
CA MET A 29 9.00 7.41 12.11
C MET A 29 10.26 6.79 12.73
N ASP A 30 11.44 7.15 12.20
CA ASP A 30 12.74 6.66 12.74
C ASP A 30 12.94 7.10 14.20
N ALA A 31 12.54 8.34 14.56
CA ALA A 31 12.61 8.84 15.94
C ALA A 31 11.76 7.98 16.92
N SER A 32 10.76 7.28 16.40
CA SER A 32 9.89 6.37 17.16
C SER A 32 10.24 4.88 16.95
N GLY A 33 11.33 4.57 16.27
CA GLY A 33 11.75 3.20 15.99
C GLY A 33 10.90 2.46 14.94
N ILE A 34 10.13 3.19 14.12
CA ILE A 34 9.24 2.64 13.09
C ILE A 34 9.93 2.63 11.74
N ARG A 35 10.17 1.46 11.18
CA ARG A 35 10.63 1.25 9.79
C ARG A 35 9.47 1.41 8.82
N LEU A 36 9.73 1.98 7.64
CA LEU A 36 8.72 2.22 6.62
C LEU A 36 8.91 1.34 5.38
N ALA A 37 7.85 0.67 4.96
CA ALA A 37 7.67 0.21 3.60
C ALA A 37 6.93 1.28 2.79
N GLY A 38 7.54 1.77 1.72
CA GLY A 38 6.96 2.78 0.85
C GLY A 38 6.05 2.18 -0.21
N VAL A 39 4.75 2.50 -0.17
CA VAL A 39 3.76 1.90 -1.07
C VAL A 39 3.61 2.72 -2.34
N VAL A 40 3.96 2.12 -3.49
CA VAL A 40 4.07 2.81 -4.80
C VAL A 40 2.87 2.59 -5.73
N LYS A 41 1.86 1.85 -5.31
CA LYS A 41 0.69 1.55 -6.16
C LYS A 41 -0.09 2.78 -6.60
N GLY A 42 -0.06 3.88 -5.83
CA GLY A 42 -0.80 5.11 -6.12
C GLY A 42 -0.30 5.87 -7.35
N PHE A 43 0.93 5.60 -7.80
CA PHE A 43 1.49 6.12 -9.05
C PHE A 43 1.97 4.98 -9.98
N ASN A 44 1.29 3.85 -9.89
CA ASN A 44 1.51 2.68 -10.76
C ASN A 44 2.95 2.14 -10.78
N GLY A 45 3.71 2.31 -9.68
CA GLY A 45 5.08 1.82 -9.60
C GLY A 45 6.05 2.48 -10.59
N LEU A 46 5.85 3.75 -10.95
CA LEU A 46 6.73 4.48 -11.88
C LEU A 46 8.19 4.47 -11.35
N PRO A 47 9.18 3.91 -12.09
CA PRO A 47 10.52 3.72 -11.57
C PRO A 47 11.23 5.02 -11.16
N GLN A 48 10.99 6.13 -11.89
CA GLN A 48 11.58 7.43 -11.58
C GLN A 48 11.17 7.92 -10.18
N ALA A 49 9.89 7.78 -9.83
CA ALA A 49 9.38 8.12 -8.51
C ALA A 49 9.82 7.09 -7.45
N ALA A 50 9.85 5.80 -7.79
CA ALA A 50 10.28 4.73 -6.87
C ALA A 50 11.77 4.87 -6.46
N ARG A 51 12.65 5.38 -7.32
CA ARG A 51 14.05 5.65 -6.98
C ARG A 51 14.22 6.66 -5.83
N ILE A 52 13.24 7.54 -5.62
CA ILE A 52 13.29 8.51 -4.52
C ILE A 52 13.07 7.80 -3.17
N TYR A 53 12.20 6.76 -3.14
CA TYR A 53 12.04 5.92 -1.94
C TYR A 53 13.32 5.15 -1.60
N GLU A 54 14.04 4.66 -2.60
CA GLU A 54 15.34 4.01 -2.41
C GLU A 54 16.37 5.00 -1.86
N LYS A 55 16.49 6.20 -2.42
CA LYS A 55 17.37 7.26 -1.93
C LYS A 55 17.02 7.74 -0.52
N ALA A 56 15.75 7.72 -0.17
CA ALA A 56 15.27 8.07 1.16
C ALA A 56 15.42 6.92 2.19
N GLU A 57 16.08 5.80 1.80
CA GLU A 57 16.39 4.66 2.66
C GLU A 57 15.17 4.03 3.35
N TYR A 58 14.07 3.91 2.63
CA TYR A 58 12.93 3.11 3.08
C TYR A 58 13.32 1.64 3.18
N SER A 59 12.82 0.94 4.19
CA SER A 59 13.20 -0.47 4.45
C SER A 59 12.79 -1.42 3.34
N SER A 60 11.77 -1.05 2.58
CA SER A 60 11.31 -1.76 1.36
C SER A 60 10.43 -0.85 0.51
N ILE A 61 10.28 -1.19 -0.77
CA ILE A 61 9.25 -0.64 -1.65
C ILE A 61 8.15 -1.69 -1.82
N ALA A 62 6.90 -1.27 -1.70
CA ALA A 62 5.77 -2.17 -1.62
C ALA A 62 4.68 -1.85 -2.65
N SER A 63 4.09 -2.90 -3.22
CA SER A 63 2.88 -2.80 -4.05
C SER A 63 1.95 -4.00 -3.86
N SER A 64 0.68 -3.81 -4.11
CA SER A 64 -0.30 -4.90 -4.23
C SER A 64 -0.35 -5.51 -5.64
N ARG A 65 0.48 -5.03 -6.58
CA ARG A 65 0.56 -5.48 -7.97
C ARG A 65 1.94 -6.04 -8.24
N LEU A 66 2.01 -7.34 -8.52
CA LEU A 66 3.28 -8.03 -8.77
C LEU A 66 3.99 -7.50 -10.03
N GLU A 67 3.22 -7.18 -11.07
CA GLU A 67 3.73 -6.60 -12.30
C GLU A 67 4.44 -5.25 -12.08
N GLN A 68 4.01 -4.45 -11.10
CA GLN A 68 4.70 -3.21 -10.72
C GLN A 68 6.04 -3.50 -10.06
N LEU A 69 6.08 -4.47 -9.14
CA LEU A 69 7.33 -4.89 -8.46
C LEU A 69 8.33 -5.50 -9.45
N HIS A 70 7.86 -6.35 -10.37
CA HIS A 70 8.67 -6.86 -11.47
C HIS A 70 9.25 -5.71 -12.31
N HIS A 71 8.40 -4.75 -12.72
CA HIS A 71 8.85 -3.58 -13.49
C HIS A 71 9.91 -2.76 -12.75
N LEU A 72 9.76 -2.55 -11.44
CA LEU A 72 10.77 -1.88 -10.62
C LEU A 72 12.09 -2.65 -10.59
N ARG A 73 12.05 -3.97 -10.41
CA ARG A 73 13.25 -4.80 -10.39
C ARG A 73 14.00 -4.77 -11.73
N MET A 74 13.25 -4.85 -12.86
CA MET A 74 13.81 -4.74 -14.21
C MET A 74 14.42 -3.36 -14.50
N ASN A 75 13.99 -2.31 -13.79
CA ASN A 75 14.55 -0.96 -13.87
C ASN A 75 15.66 -0.70 -12.82
N GLY A 76 16.20 -1.75 -12.18
CA GLY A 76 17.37 -1.67 -11.33
C GLY A 76 17.12 -1.11 -9.92
N ILE A 77 15.88 -1.15 -9.41
CA ILE A 77 15.59 -0.88 -8.01
C ILE A 77 16.16 -2.02 -7.16
N ALA A 78 17.10 -1.72 -6.27
CA ALA A 78 17.85 -2.69 -5.48
C ALA A 78 17.29 -2.92 -4.07
N VAL A 79 16.56 -1.94 -3.52
CA VAL A 79 15.92 -2.05 -2.20
C VAL A 79 14.96 -3.25 -2.16
N PRO A 80 14.75 -3.91 -1.00
CA PRO A 80 13.81 -5.01 -0.88
C PRO A 80 12.42 -4.67 -1.42
N LEU A 81 11.83 -5.55 -2.23
CA LEU A 81 10.50 -5.41 -2.79
C LEU A 81 9.49 -6.28 -2.01
N MET A 82 8.39 -5.66 -1.61
CA MET A 82 7.35 -6.30 -0.78
C MET A 82 6.01 -6.38 -1.53
N LEU A 83 5.48 -7.59 -1.68
CA LEU A 83 4.10 -7.79 -2.12
C LEU A 83 3.15 -7.66 -0.93
N ILE A 84 2.28 -6.62 -0.95
CA ILE A 84 1.38 -6.29 0.17
C ILE A 84 -0.06 -6.76 -0.05
N ARG A 85 -0.23 -7.91 -0.63
CA ARG A 85 -1.44 -8.75 -0.62
C ARG A 85 -1.04 -10.20 -0.56
N ILE A 86 -1.97 -11.08 -0.23
CA ILE A 86 -1.74 -12.51 -0.26
C ILE A 86 -1.45 -12.92 -1.72
N PRO A 87 -0.36 -13.63 -2.03
CA PRO A 87 -0.09 -14.13 -3.37
C PRO A 87 -1.18 -15.09 -3.84
N MET A 88 -1.52 -15.04 -5.13
CA MET A 88 -2.34 -16.09 -5.75
C MET A 88 -1.49 -17.34 -5.97
N LEU A 89 -2.07 -18.53 -5.88
CA LEU A 89 -1.36 -19.78 -6.17
C LEU A 89 -0.72 -19.79 -7.57
N SER A 90 -1.38 -19.16 -8.54
CA SER A 90 -0.90 -19.03 -9.93
C SER A 90 0.29 -18.07 -10.11
N GLU A 91 0.66 -17.28 -9.10
CA GLU A 91 1.75 -16.28 -9.20
C GLU A 91 2.87 -16.49 -8.16
N VAL A 92 2.84 -17.58 -7.41
CA VAL A 92 3.87 -17.84 -6.37
C VAL A 92 5.28 -17.93 -6.94
N GLU A 93 5.45 -18.47 -8.14
CA GLU A 93 6.75 -18.56 -8.80
C GLU A 93 7.29 -17.16 -9.17
N GLU A 94 6.44 -16.31 -9.72
CA GLU A 94 6.80 -14.92 -10.03
C GLU A 94 7.02 -14.10 -8.74
N THR A 95 6.20 -14.32 -7.71
CA THR A 95 6.39 -13.69 -6.39
C THR A 95 7.74 -14.09 -5.81
N ALA A 96 8.08 -15.38 -5.81
CA ALA A 96 9.37 -15.88 -5.35
C ALA A 96 10.54 -15.29 -6.15
N ARG A 97 10.38 -15.03 -7.43
CA ARG A 97 11.41 -14.51 -8.32
C ARG A 97 11.67 -13.01 -8.13
N TRP A 98 10.61 -12.20 -8.00
CA TRP A 98 10.68 -10.75 -8.15
C TRP A 98 10.54 -9.97 -6.84
N THR A 99 10.14 -10.64 -5.76
CA THR A 99 9.98 -9.99 -4.46
C THR A 99 10.90 -10.61 -3.40
N ASP A 100 11.11 -9.89 -2.32
CA ASP A 100 11.94 -10.32 -1.20
C ASP A 100 11.08 -10.60 0.03
N ILE A 101 9.88 -9.99 0.08
CA ILE A 101 8.95 -10.05 1.21
C ILE A 101 7.53 -10.19 0.67
N SER A 102 6.68 -10.99 1.31
CA SER A 102 5.24 -11.07 1.00
C SER A 102 4.38 -11.28 2.25
N LEU A 103 3.11 -10.85 2.15
CA LEU A 103 2.12 -11.02 3.21
C LEU A 103 1.35 -12.33 3.01
N HIS A 104 1.02 -13.04 4.08
CA HIS A 104 0.34 -14.33 4.02
C HIS A 104 -0.71 -14.51 5.10
N SER A 105 -1.78 -15.23 4.78
CA SER A 105 -2.79 -15.75 5.71
C SER A 105 -3.38 -17.10 5.28
N GLU A 106 -2.76 -17.73 4.27
CA GLU A 106 -3.19 -19.02 3.74
C GLU A 106 -2.04 -20.04 3.80
N PRO A 107 -2.14 -21.11 4.62
CA PRO A 107 -1.10 -22.12 4.75
C PRO A 107 -0.76 -22.81 3.41
N GLU A 108 -1.76 -23.04 2.54
CA GLU A 108 -1.52 -23.64 1.22
C GLU A 108 -0.65 -22.76 0.33
N VAL A 109 -0.86 -21.44 0.36
CA VAL A 109 -0.04 -20.46 -0.38
C VAL A 109 1.39 -20.45 0.16
N LEU A 110 1.59 -20.55 1.48
CA LEU A 110 2.92 -20.64 2.11
C LEU A 110 3.66 -21.91 1.65
N ARG A 111 3.00 -23.08 1.64
CA ARG A 111 3.59 -24.33 1.12
C ARG A 111 3.95 -24.22 -0.37
N ALA A 112 3.13 -23.54 -1.15
CA ALA A 112 3.42 -23.27 -2.55
C ALA A 112 4.62 -22.33 -2.72
N MET A 113 4.70 -21.26 -1.90
CA MET A 113 5.85 -20.34 -1.87
C MET A 113 7.14 -21.05 -1.47
N GLU A 114 7.13 -21.93 -0.47
CA GLU A 114 8.29 -22.73 -0.07
C GLU A 114 8.84 -23.53 -1.29
N ARG A 115 7.94 -24.21 -2.02
CA ARG A 115 8.34 -24.95 -3.24
C ARG A 115 8.90 -24.03 -4.32
N ALA A 116 8.27 -22.88 -4.53
CA ALA A 116 8.68 -21.90 -5.55
C ALA A 116 10.04 -21.27 -5.22
N VAL A 117 10.27 -20.87 -3.97
CA VAL A 117 11.57 -20.30 -3.53
C VAL A 117 12.67 -21.35 -3.62
N LYS A 118 12.41 -22.59 -3.21
CA LYS A 118 13.35 -23.73 -3.36
C LYS A 118 13.75 -23.94 -4.81
N ALA A 119 12.79 -23.88 -5.75
CA ALA A 119 13.04 -24.06 -7.18
C ALA A 119 13.79 -22.88 -7.81
N ALA A 120 13.67 -21.68 -7.26
CA ALA A 120 14.36 -20.47 -7.71
C ALA A 120 15.82 -20.45 -7.25
N ALA A 121 16.63 -21.39 -7.69
CA ALA A 121 18.02 -21.67 -7.28
C ALA A 121 18.85 -20.38 -7.08
N GLY A 122 19.56 -20.29 -5.94
CA GLY A 122 20.47 -19.19 -5.60
C GLY A 122 19.87 -17.98 -4.89
N LYS A 123 18.58 -17.96 -4.57
CA LYS A 123 17.96 -16.91 -3.76
C LYS A 123 18.22 -17.08 -2.26
N ARG A 124 18.35 -15.94 -1.57
CA ARG A 124 18.18 -15.85 -0.12
C ARG A 124 16.80 -16.39 0.27
N ARG A 125 16.64 -16.78 1.52
CA ARG A 125 15.32 -17.08 2.11
C ARG A 125 14.35 -15.92 1.83
N HIS A 126 13.12 -16.28 1.42
CA HIS A 126 12.09 -15.28 1.18
C HIS A 126 11.38 -14.91 2.51
N LYS A 127 11.28 -13.64 2.81
CA LYS A 127 10.64 -13.17 4.05
C LYS A 127 9.13 -13.22 3.93
N VAL A 128 8.48 -13.81 4.93
CA VAL A 128 7.02 -13.86 5.03
C VAL A 128 6.53 -13.15 6.30
N ILE A 129 5.44 -12.41 6.18
CA ILE A 129 4.74 -11.75 7.28
C ILE A 129 3.36 -12.38 7.36
N LEU A 130 3.01 -13.00 8.49
CA LEU A 130 1.68 -13.56 8.70
C LEU A 130 0.71 -12.44 9.10
N MET A 131 -0.39 -12.33 8.37
CA MET A 131 -1.39 -11.28 8.62
C MET A 131 -2.38 -11.74 9.68
N VAL A 132 -2.76 -10.82 10.56
CA VAL A 132 -3.76 -11.01 11.62
C VAL A 132 -4.94 -10.11 11.31
N ASP A 133 -6.13 -10.70 11.15
CA ASP A 133 -7.36 -9.93 11.03
C ASP A 133 -7.84 -9.50 12.42
N LEU A 134 -7.82 -8.20 12.67
CA LEU A 134 -8.28 -7.59 13.91
C LEU A 134 -9.69 -6.98 13.79
N GLY A 135 -10.47 -7.47 12.83
CA GLY A 135 -11.88 -7.10 12.65
C GLY A 135 -12.18 -6.25 11.41
N ASP A 136 -11.17 -5.92 10.58
CA ASP A 136 -11.42 -5.24 9.30
C ASP A 136 -11.99 -6.20 8.23
N LEU A 137 -11.95 -7.51 8.47
CA LEU A 137 -12.54 -8.60 7.70
C LEU A 137 -12.06 -8.63 6.24
N ARG A 138 -10.79 -8.31 6.02
CA ARG A 138 -10.18 -8.36 4.68
C ARG A 138 -9.23 -9.55 4.55
N GLU A 139 -7.99 -9.44 4.98
CA GLU A 139 -7.02 -10.53 4.99
C GLU A 139 -6.41 -10.71 6.37
N GLY A 140 -6.11 -11.94 6.72
CA GLY A 140 -5.45 -12.28 7.97
C GLY A 140 -6.08 -13.48 8.66
N PHE A 141 -5.31 -14.12 9.53
CA PHE A 141 -5.81 -15.16 10.42
C PHE A 141 -6.78 -14.54 11.42
N TRP A 142 -7.99 -15.05 11.43
CA TRP A 142 -9.00 -14.72 12.45
C TRP A 142 -8.77 -15.58 13.70
N ASP A 143 -8.49 -16.86 13.51
CA ASP A 143 -8.17 -17.79 14.58
C ASP A 143 -6.70 -17.66 14.97
N GLN A 144 -6.46 -17.32 16.24
CA GLN A 144 -5.11 -17.14 16.80
C GLN A 144 -4.36 -18.46 16.97
N ASP A 145 -5.05 -19.58 17.12
CA ASP A 145 -4.43 -20.90 17.21
C ASP A 145 -3.96 -21.35 15.83
N GLU A 146 -4.74 -21.09 14.78
CA GLU A 146 -4.33 -21.30 13.38
C GLU A 146 -3.09 -20.46 13.03
N LEU A 147 -3.06 -19.18 13.44
CA LEU A 147 -1.89 -18.31 13.26
C LEU A 147 -0.63 -18.95 13.87
N VAL A 148 -0.72 -19.41 15.12
CA VAL A 148 0.41 -20.02 15.84
C VAL A 148 0.84 -21.33 15.19
N GLN A 149 -0.10 -22.19 14.81
CA GLN A 149 0.23 -23.46 14.11
C GLN A 149 0.91 -23.19 12.76
N THR A 150 0.40 -22.21 12.00
CA THR A 150 1.02 -21.82 10.72
C THR A 150 2.41 -21.25 10.93
N ALA A 151 2.62 -20.43 11.97
CA ALA A 151 3.95 -19.91 12.29
C ALA A 151 4.94 -21.03 12.65
N LEU A 152 4.52 -22.04 13.40
CA LEU A 152 5.31 -23.23 13.72
C LEU A 152 5.64 -24.04 12.47
N GLU A 153 4.69 -24.22 11.55
CA GLU A 153 4.90 -24.90 10.29
C GLU A 153 5.97 -24.17 9.43
N VAL A 154 5.85 -22.84 9.29
CA VAL A 154 6.84 -22.03 8.55
C VAL A 154 8.23 -22.18 9.18
N GLU A 155 8.33 -22.06 10.51
CA GLU A 155 9.62 -22.09 11.22
C GLU A 155 10.33 -23.44 11.14
N ARG A 156 9.56 -24.55 11.17
CA ARG A 156 10.11 -25.92 11.28
C ARG A 156 10.21 -26.65 9.95
N GLU A 157 9.27 -26.38 9.01
CA GLU A 157 9.07 -27.20 7.82
C GLU A 157 9.37 -26.44 6.51
N MET A 158 9.54 -25.11 6.55
CA MET A 158 9.76 -24.29 5.36
C MET A 158 11.12 -23.58 5.38
N PRO A 159 12.24 -24.32 5.20
CA PRO A 159 13.60 -23.77 5.36
C PRO A 159 13.98 -22.67 4.36
N HIS A 160 13.26 -22.55 3.23
CA HIS A 160 13.51 -21.50 2.23
C HIS A 160 12.68 -20.23 2.50
N LEU A 161 11.72 -20.29 3.45
CA LEU A 161 11.04 -19.11 3.96
C LEU A 161 11.66 -18.63 5.28
N GLU A 162 11.57 -17.35 5.54
CA GLU A 162 11.93 -16.71 6.81
C GLU A 162 10.67 -16.09 7.40
N LEU A 163 10.19 -16.61 8.52
CA LEU A 163 9.11 -15.95 9.27
C LEU A 163 9.65 -14.64 9.86
N ALA A 164 9.51 -13.55 9.11
CA ALA A 164 10.01 -12.25 9.49
C ALA A 164 9.11 -11.56 10.53
N GLY A 165 7.81 -11.83 10.52
CA GLY A 165 6.93 -11.17 11.45
C GLY A 165 5.45 -11.45 11.29
N VAL A 166 4.69 -10.64 12.02
CA VAL A 166 3.24 -10.56 11.89
C VAL A 166 2.81 -9.15 11.52
N GLY A 167 1.63 -8.99 10.95
CA GLY A 167 1.09 -7.69 10.61
C GLY A 167 -0.42 -7.66 10.58
N THR A 168 -1.00 -6.46 10.55
CA THR A 168 -2.44 -6.27 10.37
C THR A 168 -2.72 -5.23 9.30
N ASN A 169 -3.97 -5.14 8.88
CA ASN A 169 -4.46 -4.08 8.01
C ASN A 169 -5.82 -3.60 8.52
N LEU A 170 -5.94 -2.30 8.74
CA LEU A 170 -7.12 -1.65 9.29
C LEU A 170 -7.48 -0.41 8.49
N GLY A 171 -8.76 -0.01 8.55
CA GLY A 171 -9.26 1.19 7.86
C GLY A 171 -9.36 1.04 6.35
N CYS A 172 -9.57 -0.18 5.85
CA CYS A 172 -9.62 -0.46 4.42
C CYS A 172 -10.96 -1.06 3.98
N TYR A 173 -11.23 -2.32 4.29
CA TYR A 173 -12.46 -3.01 3.88
C TYR A 173 -13.60 -2.77 4.89
N GLY A 174 -13.40 -3.19 6.14
CA GLY A 174 -14.38 -3.03 7.22
C GLY A 174 -14.38 -1.64 7.85
N THR A 175 -13.49 -0.75 7.39
CA THR A 175 -13.31 0.61 7.92
C THR A 175 -13.03 0.69 9.43
N VAL A 176 -12.50 -0.41 10.00
CA VAL A 176 -12.13 -0.46 11.42
C VAL A 176 -10.95 0.48 11.68
N GLN A 177 -11.13 1.39 12.61
CA GLN A 177 -10.11 2.36 12.96
C GLN A 177 -8.89 1.70 13.60
N ALA A 178 -7.70 2.11 13.21
CA ALA A 178 -6.46 1.77 13.88
C ALA A 178 -6.40 2.51 15.22
N THR A 179 -6.36 1.75 16.32
CA THR A 179 -6.32 2.28 17.71
C THR A 179 -5.21 1.60 18.51
N PRO A 180 -4.75 2.20 19.62
CA PRO A 180 -3.79 1.56 20.50
C PRO A 180 -4.23 0.16 20.98
N GLU A 181 -5.54 -0.04 21.22
CA GLU A 181 -6.09 -1.34 21.62
C GLU A 181 -5.91 -2.39 20.52
N LYS A 182 -6.17 -2.02 19.26
CA LYS A 182 -5.94 -2.91 18.11
C LYS A 182 -4.45 -3.22 17.93
N MET A 183 -3.57 -2.25 18.14
CA MET A 183 -2.13 -2.49 18.09
C MET A 183 -1.66 -3.39 19.26
N ASN A 184 -2.22 -3.24 20.44
CA ASN A 184 -1.93 -4.15 21.55
C ASN A 184 -2.44 -5.59 21.29
N GLN A 185 -3.57 -5.77 20.59
CA GLN A 185 -4.02 -7.09 20.14
C GLN A 185 -3.02 -7.71 19.14
N LEU A 186 -2.45 -6.91 18.21
CA LEU A 186 -1.39 -7.38 17.33
C LEU A 186 -0.12 -7.77 18.08
N VAL A 187 0.28 -6.98 19.08
CA VAL A 187 1.43 -7.29 19.94
C VAL A 187 1.20 -8.59 20.70
N ALA A 188 0.01 -8.81 21.26
CA ALA A 188 -0.33 -10.06 21.94
C ALA A 188 -0.27 -11.27 20.99
N ALA A 189 -0.76 -11.13 19.74
CA ALA A 189 -0.64 -12.17 18.73
C ALA A 189 0.84 -12.46 18.39
N ALA A 190 1.67 -11.42 18.25
CA ALA A 190 3.11 -11.57 18.05
C ALA A 190 3.78 -12.33 19.21
N GLU A 191 3.45 -12.00 20.44
CA GLU A 191 4.01 -12.65 21.63
C GLU A 191 3.62 -14.14 21.71
N ARG A 192 2.40 -14.50 21.33
CA ARG A 192 1.98 -15.91 21.23
C ARG A 192 2.80 -16.68 20.18
N VAL A 193 3.00 -16.07 19.00
CA VAL A 193 3.85 -16.66 17.94
C VAL A 193 5.29 -16.80 18.44
N GLU A 194 5.88 -15.75 19.01
CA GLU A 194 7.26 -15.75 19.55
C GLU A 194 7.48 -16.82 20.62
N ALA A 195 6.51 -16.99 21.52
CA ALA A 195 6.55 -18.03 22.56
C ALA A 195 6.55 -19.44 21.94
N ALA A 196 5.77 -19.65 20.88
CA ALA A 196 5.67 -20.94 20.21
C ALA A 196 6.93 -21.29 19.41
N ILE A 197 7.51 -20.32 18.66
CA ILE A 197 8.70 -20.54 17.82
C ILE A 197 10.01 -20.41 18.59
N GLY A 198 10.00 -19.90 19.82
CA GLY A 198 11.18 -19.77 20.69
C GLY A 198 12.13 -18.61 20.35
N ARG A 199 11.68 -17.61 19.56
CA ARG A 199 12.47 -16.42 19.21
C ARG A 199 11.61 -15.18 19.01
N LYS A 200 12.24 -14.01 19.02
CA LYS A 200 11.59 -12.74 18.67
C LYS A 200 11.38 -12.60 17.16
N LEU A 201 10.29 -11.95 16.80
CA LEU A 201 10.00 -11.55 15.43
C LEU A 201 10.71 -10.22 15.10
N ASP A 202 11.24 -10.11 13.89
CA ASP A 202 11.90 -8.89 13.39
C ASP A 202 10.89 -7.78 13.07
N ILE A 203 9.71 -8.15 12.58
CA ILE A 203 8.69 -7.23 12.09
C ILE A 203 7.36 -7.43 12.83
N ILE A 204 6.87 -6.37 13.47
CA ILE A 204 5.47 -6.26 13.91
C ILE A 204 4.86 -5.08 13.18
N SER A 205 4.12 -5.38 12.09
CA SER A 205 3.67 -4.38 11.13
C SER A 205 2.27 -3.85 11.47
N GLY A 206 2.20 -2.68 12.06
CA GLY A 206 1.00 -2.05 12.61
C GLY A 206 0.05 -1.41 11.58
N GLY A 207 0.11 -1.81 10.31
CA GLY A 207 -0.85 -1.35 9.30
C GLY A 207 -0.27 -0.37 8.29
N ALA A 208 -1.09 0.59 7.90
CA ALA A 208 -0.86 1.48 6.76
C ALA A 208 -0.82 2.97 7.19
N SER A 209 -1.11 3.88 6.25
CA SER A 209 -1.19 5.33 6.53
C SER A 209 -2.15 5.66 7.67
N SER A 210 -3.22 4.87 7.83
CA SER A 210 -4.20 5.01 8.91
C SER A 210 -3.62 4.91 10.33
N SER A 211 -2.44 4.31 10.48
CA SER A 211 -1.79 4.12 11.79
C SER A 211 -0.75 5.21 12.14
N ILE A 212 -0.44 6.12 11.21
CA ILE A 212 0.60 7.16 11.40
C ILE A 212 0.26 8.08 12.59
N HIS A 213 -1.02 8.42 12.79
CA HIS A 213 -1.44 9.32 13.87
C HIS A 213 -0.96 8.84 15.24
N MET A 214 -1.03 7.52 15.51
CA MET A 214 -0.58 6.97 16.79
C MET A 214 0.92 7.13 17.02
N VAL A 215 1.72 7.18 15.95
CA VAL A 215 3.15 7.48 16.05
C VAL A 215 3.37 8.96 16.35
N LEU A 216 2.61 9.84 15.68
CA LEU A 216 2.75 11.30 15.83
C LEU A 216 2.28 11.80 17.20
N ASP A 217 1.26 11.18 17.78
CA ASP A 217 0.71 11.51 19.10
C ASP A 217 1.32 10.69 20.27
N GLY A 218 2.26 9.78 19.95
CA GLY A 218 2.98 8.97 20.95
C GLY A 218 2.15 7.84 21.58
N THR A 219 1.03 7.44 20.96
CA THR A 219 0.16 6.36 21.48
C THR A 219 0.42 5.00 20.84
N MET A 220 1.32 4.91 19.87
CA MET A 220 1.71 3.65 19.25
C MET A 220 2.43 2.74 20.26
N PRO A 221 1.97 1.47 20.45
CA PRO A 221 2.67 0.53 21.35
C PRO A 221 4.13 0.32 20.90
N PRO A 222 5.09 0.28 21.86
CA PRO A 222 6.54 0.27 21.54
C PRO A 222 7.01 -0.95 20.74
N ARG A 223 6.24 -2.05 20.78
CA ARG A 223 6.57 -3.27 20.03
C ARG A 223 6.23 -3.18 18.54
N ILE A 224 5.36 -2.28 18.14
CA ILE A 224 5.09 -2.00 16.72
C ILE A 224 6.31 -1.27 16.16
N ASN A 225 6.94 -1.84 15.13
CA ASN A 225 8.21 -1.35 14.59
C ASN A 225 8.21 -1.19 13.06
N HIS A 226 7.04 -1.33 12.41
CA HIS A 226 6.95 -1.25 10.96
C HIS A 226 5.57 -0.77 10.50
N LEU A 227 5.52 0.11 9.48
CA LEU A 227 4.30 0.54 8.79
C LEU A 227 4.48 0.48 7.26
N ARG A 228 3.39 0.26 6.53
CA ARG A 228 3.32 0.22 5.06
C ARG A 228 2.55 1.44 4.56
N VAL A 229 3.26 2.50 4.18
CA VAL A 229 2.67 3.83 3.97
C VAL A 229 2.66 4.20 2.49
N GLY A 230 1.50 4.60 1.98
CA GLY A 230 1.31 5.11 0.61
C GLY A 230 0.57 6.44 0.60
N GLU A 231 -0.71 6.44 0.91
CA GLU A 231 -1.57 7.62 0.87
C GLU A 231 -1.00 8.80 1.67
N GLY A 232 -0.55 8.55 2.90
CA GLY A 232 0.02 9.59 3.75
C GLY A 232 1.20 10.31 3.10
N ILE A 233 2.06 9.60 2.36
CA ILE A 233 3.18 10.19 1.62
C ILE A 233 2.68 11.03 0.44
N LEU A 234 1.78 10.46 -0.36
CA LEU A 234 1.37 11.02 -1.65
C LEU A 234 0.44 12.24 -1.51
N PHE A 235 -0.33 12.31 -0.45
CA PHE A 235 -1.32 13.37 -0.26
C PHE A 235 -1.07 14.25 0.97
N GLY A 236 -0.07 13.94 1.79
CA GLY A 236 0.24 14.70 3.01
C GLY A 236 -0.92 14.72 4.01
N ARG A 237 -1.77 13.69 4.00
CA ARG A 237 -2.96 13.59 4.86
C ARG A 237 -3.26 12.16 5.31
N ILE A 238 -4.00 12.04 6.40
CA ILE A 238 -4.53 10.79 6.93
C ILE A 238 -6.03 11.00 7.19
N TRP A 239 -6.92 10.19 6.57
CA TRP A 239 -8.39 10.31 6.72
C TRP A 239 -8.93 11.72 6.55
N GLY A 240 -8.40 12.48 5.59
CA GLY A 240 -8.80 13.85 5.35
C GLY A 240 -8.20 14.88 6.33
N CYS A 241 -7.48 14.45 7.38
CA CYS A 241 -6.72 15.34 8.25
C CYS A 241 -5.34 15.59 7.64
N ASP A 242 -5.00 16.86 7.51
CA ASP A 242 -3.74 17.29 6.92
C ASP A 242 -2.57 17.08 7.91
N MET A 243 -1.44 16.63 7.38
CA MET A 243 -0.16 16.65 8.08
C MET A 243 0.60 17.92 7.67
N ASP A 244 0.62 18.93 8.53
CA ASP A 244 1.12 20.29 8.19
C ASP A 244 2.60 20.33 7.79
N PHE A 245 3.36 19.29 8.11
CA PHE A 245 4.77 19.15 7.74
C PHE A 245 5.00 18.49 6.37
N MET A 246 3.94 18.22 5.62
CA MET A 246 4.01 17.53 4.31
C MET A 246 3.33 18.34 3.21
N HIS A 247 3.86 18.23 2.00
CA HIS A 247 3.22 18.77 0.81
C HIS A 247 1.96 17.96 0.45
N LYS A 248 0.88 18.67 0.10
CA LYS A 248 -0.44 18.08 -0.24
C LYS A 248 -0.66 17.93 -1.74
N HIS A 249 0.11 18.64 -2.56
CA HIS A 249 -0.07 18.74 -4.01
C HIS A 249 1.17 18.22 -4.75
N ILE A 250 1.40 16.91 -4.66
CA ILE A 250 2.43 16.21 -5.42
C ILE A 250 1.95 15.93 -6.85
N PHE A 251 0.63 15.70 -7.03
CA PHE A 251 0.05 15.39 -8.32
C PHE A 251 -0.66 16.60 -8.93
N THR A 252 -0.45 16.83 -10.23
CA THR A 252 -1.21 17.79 -11.03
C THR A 252 -1.77 17.07 -12.25
N LEU A 253 -3.11 17.05 -12.37
CA LEU A 253 -3.77 16.52 -13.56
C LEU A 253 -4.06 17.64 -14.54
N ARG A 254 -3.53 17.53 -15.76
CA ARG A 254 -3.75 18.47 -16.86
C ARG A 254 -4.64 17.84 -17.91
N ALA A 255 -5.64 18.59 -18.34
CA ALA A 255 -6.53 18.20 -19.44
C ALA A 255 -6.85 19.38 -20.33
N GLU A 256 -7.06 19.13 -21.61
CA GLU A 256 -7.39 20.18 -22.57
C GLU A 256 -8.90 20.48 -22.57
N VAL A 257 -9.25 21.76 -22.69
CA VAL A 257 -10.64 22.20 -22.87
C VAL A 257 -11.03 22.04 -24.34
N ILE A 258 -11.94 21.13 -24.63
CA ILE A 258 -12.40 20.85 -26.00
C ILE A 258 -13.69 21.60 -26.38
N GLU A 259 -14.44 22.10 -25.41
CA GLU A 259 -15.59 22.97 -25.63
C GLU A 259 -15.76 23.96 -24.47
N SER A 260 -16.11 25.23 -24.76
CA SER A 260 -16.51 26.21 -23.76
C SER A 260 -17.70 27.00 -24.27
N LYS A 261 -18.91 26.75 -23.69
CA LYS A 261 -20.16 27.36 -24.11
C LYS A 261 -21.04 27.76 -22.92
N VAL A 262 -21.91 28.75 -23.14
CA VAL A 262 -22.93 29.11 -22.16
C VAL A 262 -24.14 28.19 -22.36
N LYS A 263 -24.44 27.37 -21.37
CA LYS A 263 -25.53 26.38 -21.38
C LYS A 263 -26.35 26.44 -20.07
N PRO A 264 -27.60 25.94 -20.04
CA PRO A 264 -28.30 25.69 -18.78
C PRO A 264 -27.50 24.78 -17.84
N SER A 265 -27.64 24.95 -16.56
CA SER A 265 -27.01 24.08 -15.54
C SER A 265 -27.85 22.84 -15.24
N TYR A 266 -29.13 22.89 -15.53
CA TYR A 266 -30.06 21.76 -15.42
C TYR A 266 -30.28 21.13 -16.78
N PRO A 267 -30.21 19.79 -16.92
CA PRO A 267 -30.50 19.10 -18.18
C PRO A 267 -31.92 19.37 -18.64
N VAL A 268 -32.14 19.47 -19.96
CA VAL A 268 -33.44 19.74 -20.57
C VAL A 268 -33.90 18.47 -21.27
N GLY A 269 -35.06 17.93 -20.83
CA GLY A 269 -35.67 16.70 -21.33
C GLY A 269 -36.00 15.71 -20.20
N GLU A 270 -36.52 14.55 -20.57
CA GLU A 270 -36.74 13.45 -19.64
C GLU A 270 -35.42 12.85 -19.19
N LEU A 271 -35.21 12.70 -17.85
CA LEU A 271 -33.98 12.22 -17.28
C LEU A 271 -34.05 10.71 -17.06
N SER A 272 -32.97 10.04 -17.39
CA SER A 272 -32.76 8.60 -17.17
C SER A 272 -31.48 8.37 -16.33
N VAL A 273 -30.85 7.21 -16.49
CA VAL A 273 -29.59 6.88 -15.84
C VAL A 273 -28.38 7.32 -16.68
N ASP A 274 -27.25 7.54 -16.05
CA ASP A 274 -25.99 7.82 -16.74
C ASP A 274 -25.40 6.53 -17.37
N ALA A 275 -24.28 6.64 -18.08
CA ALA A 275 -23.60 5.52 -18.73
C ALA A 275 -23.14 4.40 -17.75
N PHE A 276 -23.19 4.65 -16.45
CA PHE A 276 -22.87 3.68 -15.39
C PHE A 276 -24.12 3.19 -14.63
N GLY A 277 -25.32 3.45 -15.18
CA GLY A 277 -26.59 3.02 -14.60
C GLY A 277 -27.01 3.81 -13.34
N ARG A 278 -26.45 5.02 -13.11
CA ARG A 278 -26.72 5.81 -11.89
C ARG A 278 -27.66 6.98 -12.19
N THR A 279 -28.64 7.17 -11.34
CA THR A 279 -29.46 8.39 -11.33
C THR A 279 -28.66 9.53 -10.71
N ARG A 280 -28.62 10.68 -11.38
CA ARG A 280 -27.94 11.89 -10.88
C ARG A 280 -28.95 12.93 -10.43
N THR A 281 -28.64 13.59 -9.35
CA THR A 281 -29.36 14.79 -8.90
C THR A 281 -28.66 16.03 -9.44
N TYR A 282 -29.43 16.95 -10.02
CA TYR A 282 -28.94 18.22 -10.54
C TYR A 282 -29.57 19.37 -9.76
N VAL A 283 -28.77 20.42 -9.56
CA VAL A 283 -29.25 21.69 -9.00
C VAL A 283 -29.27 22.72 -10.13
N ASP A 284 -30.40 23.34 -10.38
CA ASP A 284 -30.49 24.43 -11.33
C ASP A 284 -29.80 25.70 -10.76
N ARG A 285 -28.80 26.19 -11.48
CA ARG A 285 -28.05 27.40 -11.15
C ARG A 285 -28.07 28.41 -12.29
N GLY A 286 -29.08 28.30 -13.17
CA GLY A 286 -29.28 29.13 -14.34
C GLY A 286 -28.25 28.87 -15.45
N ARG A 287 -28.20 29.77 -16.44
CA ARG A 287 -27.27 29.73 -17.56
C ARG A 287 -25.87 30.09 -17.06
N ARG A 288 -24.88 29.28 -17.41
CA ARG A 288 -23.48 29.47 -17.00
C ARG A 288 -22.51 28.99 -18.08
N ARG A 289 -21.30 29.54 -18.07
CA ARG A 289 -20.23 28.99 -18.92
C ARG A 289 -19.84 27.61 -18.40
N ARG A 290 -19.88 26.64 -19.31
CA ARG A 290 -19.46 25.24 -19.06
C ARG A 290 -18.31 24.92 -20.00
N ALA A 291 -17.32 24.21 -19.47
CA ALA A 291 -16.21 23.64 -20.22
C ALA A 291 -16.33 22.11 -20.23
N LEU A 292 -16.04 21.51 -21.39
CA LEU A 292 -15.78 20.08 -21.49
C LEU A 292 -14.26 19.90 -21.56
N LEU A 293 -13.77 18.95 -20.78
CA LEU A 293 -12.36 18.55 -20.77
C LEU A 293 -12.23 17.24 -21.54
N ALA A 294 -11.12 17.06 -22.27
CA ALA A 294 -10.77 15.80 -22.95
C ALA A 294 -10.30 14.75 -21.89
N MET A 295 -11.17 14.50 -20.91
CA MET A 295 -10.92 13.61 -19.79
C MET A 295 -12.25 13.10 -19.25
N GLY A 296 -12.32 11.85 -18.88
CA GLY A 296 -13.51 11.21 -18.35
C GLY A 296 -13.31 10.53 -17.00
N ARG A 297 -14.30 9.74 -16.60
CA ARG A 297 -14.32 9.07 -15.30
C ARG A 297 -13.39 7.86 -15.25
N VAL A 298 -12.98 7.34 -16.40
CA VAL A 298 -12.14 6.14 -16.51
C VAL A 298 -10.67 6.46 -16.72
N ASP A 299 -10.33 7.74 -16.87
CA ASP A 299 -8.95 8.22 -16.89
C ASP A 299 -8.44 8.43 -15.46
#